data_61d2f6dda42577197d61c178c6223e2e
#
_entry.id   61d2f6dda42577197d61c178c6223e2e
#
_cell.length_a   1.000
_cell.length_b   1.000
_cell.length_c   1.000
_cell.angle_alpha   90.00
_cell.angle_beta   90.00
_cell.angle_gamma   90.00
#
_symmetry.space_group_name_H-M   'P 1'
#
loop_
_entity.id
_entity.type
_entity.pdbx_description
1 polymer ?
#
loop_
_entity_poly.entity_id
_entity_poly.type
_entity_poly.pdbx_seq_one_letter_code
_entity_poly.pdbx_strand_id
1 'polypeptide(L)'
;MISGEIAKESHGNYILTNNQPDEYFMIQNRSPKIVFSHGTALFLQGLSDSEPHELDITVPQGDNVSRIKRDYENTRFHYCKKEIWDLGMINVVTPQGYKVQSYDLERSICELMRDKKNVDHQFYRQVMKKYFGDKCKPRKIIKYAKQFNVEDKVMAYMEVL
;
A
#
# COMPACT_ATOMS: atom_id res chain seq x y z
N MET A 1 -17.33 23.87 -2.67
CA MET A 1 -17.72 23.33 -1.37
C MET A 1 -19.15 22.82 -1.44
N ILE A 2 -19.40 21.75 -0.79
CA ILE A 2 -20.75 21.22 -0.72
C ILE A 2 -21.46 21.89 0.44
N SER A 3 -22.50 22.57 0.15
CA SER A 3 -23.22 23.46 1.04
C SER A 3 -23.52 22.85 2.41
N GLY A 4 -22.76 23.23 3.40
CA GLY A 4 -22.95 22.80 4.77
C GLY A 4 -22.72 21.33 5.06
N GLU A 5 -22.28 20.57 4.07
CA GLU A 5 -22.14 19.14 4.19
C GLU A 5 -20.72 18.67 4.44
N ILE A 6 -19.82 19.60 4.71
CA ILE A 6 -18.43 19.30 5.01
C ILE A 6 -18.21 19.57 6.49
N ALA A 7 -17.71 18.56 7.19
CA ALA A 7 -17.30 18.69 8.58
C ALA A 7 -15.78 18.62 8.64
N LYS A 8 -15.19 19.41 9.52
CA LYS A 8 -13.75 19.35 9.74
C LYS A 8 -13.41 18.11 10.55
N GLU A 9 -12.52 17.30 10.01
CA GLU A 9 -12.08 16.07 10.64
C GLU A 9 -10.59 16.16 10.89
N SER A 10 -10.19 16.20 12.15
CA SER A 10 -8.81 16.44 12.60
C SER A 10 -8.20 17.71 11.95
N HIS A 11 -6.90 17.87 12.02
CA HIS A 11 -6.19 19.11 11.66
C HIS A 11 -6.30 19.48 10.17
N GLY A 12 -7.38 20.15 9.78
CA GLY A 12 -7.53 20.64 8.42
C GLY A 12 -8.12 19.66 7.42
N ASN A 13 -8.37 18.44 7.82
CA ASN A 13 -9.03 17.47 6.96
C ASN A 13 -10.55 17.69 7.00
N TYR A 14 -11.17 17.48 5.85
CA TYR A 14 -12.61 17.66 5.71
C TYR A 14 -13.23 16.44 5.05
N ILE A 15 -14.45 16.09 5.48
CA ILE A 15 -15.23 15.01 4.88
C ILE A 15 -16.64 15.50 4.63
N LEU A 16 -17.33 14.79 3.74
CA LEU A 16 -18.76 15.02 3.56
C LEU A 16 -19.52 14.41 4.74
N THR A 17 -20.40 15.18 5.38
CA THR A 17 -21.06 14.75 6.61
C THR A 17 -21.93 13.52 6.45
N ASN A 18 -22.50 13.29 5.26
CA ASN A 18 -23.37 12.16 5.00
C ASN A 18 -22.64 10.96 4.36
N ASN A 19 -21.31 11.00 4.29
CA ASN A 19 -20.49 9.92 3.75
C ASN A 19 -19.58 9.36 4.84
N GLN A 20 -19.20 8.09 4.67
CA GLN A 20 -18.17 7.51 5.52
C GLN A 20 -16.86 8.24 5.30
N PRO A 21 -16.09 8.50 6.36
CA PRO A 21 -14.76 9.08 6.20
C PRO A 21 -13.87 8.20 5.33
N ASP A 22 -13.14 8.81 4.41
CA ASP A 22 -12.12 8.10 3.66
C ASP A 22 -10.85 8.05 4.51
N GLU A 23 -10.66 6.94 5.18
CA GLU A 23 -9.53 6.77 6.08
C GLU A 23 -8.20 6.84 5.36
N TYR A 24 -8.12 6.31 4.14
CA TYR A 24 -6.89 6.39 3.34
C TYR A 24 -6.51 7.84 3.10
N PHE A 25 -7.46 8.64 2.68
CA PHE A 25 -7.23 10.05 2.40
C PHE A 25 -6.86 10.83 3.66
N MET A 26 -7.56 10.58 4.76
CA MET A 26 -7.28 11.25 6.02
C MET A 26 -5.88 10.93 6.55
N ILE A 27 -5.48 9.67 6.44
CA ILE A 27 -4.13 9.26 6.84
C ILE A 27 -3.09 9.90 5.92
N GLN A 28 -3.31 9.89 4.61
CA GLN A 28 -2.39 10.48 3.65
C GLN A 28 -2.15 11.96 3.95
N ASN A 29 -3.18 12.67 4.35
CA ASN A 29 -3.06 14.10 4.64
C ASN A 29 -2.21 14.41 5.88
N ARG A 30 -1.90 13.40 6.69
CA ARG A 30 -1.05 13.57 7.86
C ARG A 30 0.41 13.78 7.50
N SER A 31 0.87 13.22 6.38
CA SER A 31 2.26 13.36 5.96
C SER A 31 2.41 13.01 4.47
N PRO A 32 3.17 13.83 3.70
CA PRO A 32 3.47 13.50 2.31
C PRO A 32 4.44 12.32 2.18
N LYS A 33 4.99 11.84 3.28
CA LYS A 33 5.92 10.71 3.26
C LYS A 33 5.22 9.37 3.38
N ILE A 34 3.92 9.37 3.64
CA ILE A 34 3.12 8.16 3.72
C ILE A 34 2.88 7.59 2.33
N VAL A 35 3.20 6.31 2.17
CA VAL A 35 2.90 5.56 0.94
C VAL A 35 2.23 4.24 1.37
N PHE A 36 1.04 3.98 0.86
CA PHE A 36 0.38 2.71 1.14
C PHE A 36 1.13 1.58 0.45
N SER A 37 1.30 0.45 1.13
CA SER A 37 2.20 -0.60 0.70
C SER A 37 1.63 -1.99 0.96
N HIS A 38 2.37 -3.02 0.57
CA HIS A 38 2.03 -4.41 0.88
C HIS A 38 0.59 -4.76 0.46
N GLY A 39 -0.16 -5.45 1.30
CA GLY A 39 -1.52 -5.85 1.01
C GLY A 39 -2.48 -4.69 0.75
N THR A 40 -2.26 -3.58 1.41
CA THR A 40 -3.09 -2.38 1.21
C THR A 40 -2.90 -1.82 -0.20
N ALA A 41 -1.66 -1.75 -0.68
CA ALA A 41 -1.39 -1.30 -2.05
C ALA A 41 -2.03 -2.23 -3.08
N LEU A 42 -2.01 -3.53 -2.84
CA LEU A 42 -2.63 -4.50 -3.73
C LEU A 42 -4.15 -4.34 -3.77
N PHE A 43 -4.76 -4.07 -2.62
CA PHE A 43 -6.19 -3.81 -2.57
C PHE A 43 -6.55 -2.52 -3.33
N LEU A 44 -5.82 -1.45 -3.09
CA LEU A 44 -6.10 -0.16 -3.73
C LEU A 44 -5.98 -0.24 -5.26
N GLN A 45 -5.16 -1.14 -5.77
CA GLN A 45 -4.97 -1.32 -7.21
C GLN A 45 -5.82 -2.44 -7.79
N GLY A 46 -6.71 -3.02 -7.00
CA GLY A 46 -7.67 -4.02 -7.48
C GLY A 46 -7.15 -5.43 -7.64
N LEU A 47 -5.93 -5.70 -7.20
CA LEU A 47 -5.41 -7.07 -7.26
C LEU A 47 -6.03 -7.96 -6.18
N SER A 48 -6.37 -7.39 -5.04
CA SER A 48 -7.05 -8.08 -3.96
C SER A 48 -8.45 -7.53 -3.80
N ASP A 49 -9.44 -8.38 -3.61
CA ASP A 49 -10.82 -7.99 -3.33
C ASP A 49 -11.07 -7.79 -1.85
N SER A 50 -10.14 -8.25 -1.01
CA SER A 50 -10.30 -8.18 0.44
C SER A 50 -9.75 -6.87 0.97
N GLU A 51 -10.63 -6.04 1.55
CA GLU A 51 -10.19 -4.83 2.20
C GLU A 51 -9.39 -5.20 3.46
N PRO A 52 -8.18 -4.65 3.62
CA PRO A 52 -7.33 -5.04 4.74
C PRO A 52 -7.88 -4.52 6.07
N HIS A 53 -7.73 -5.33 7.12
CA HIS A 53 -8.10 -4.92 8.49
C HIS A 53 -7.08 -3.92 9.04
N GLU A 54 -5.81 -4.15 8.75
CA GLU A 54 -4.74 -3.23 9.07
C GLU A 54 -4.22 -2.60 7.79
N LEU A 55 -4.01 -1.29 7.82
CA LEU A 55 -3.50 -0.55 6.67
C LEU A 55 -1.97 -0.55 6.72
N ASP A 56 -1.36 -1.13 5.71
CA ASP A 56 0.10 -1.14 5.59
C ASP A 56 0.57 0.17 4.98
N ILE A 57 1.47 0.84 5.69
CA ILE A 57 2.00 2.15 5.31
C ILE A 57 3.51 2.09 5.42
N THR A 58 4.20 2.60 4.41
CA THR A 58 5.65 2.70 4.42
C THR A 58 6.08 4.16 4.46
N VAL A 59 7.07 4.44 5.31
CA VAL A 59 7.69 5.76 5.41
C VAL A 59 9.21 5.58 5.38
N PRO A 60 9.96 6.65 5.07
CA PRO A 60 11.43 6.55 5.14
C PRO A 60 11.90 6.33 6.57
N GLN A 61 13.02 5.65 6.72
CA GLN A 61 13.66 5.47 8.03
C GLN A 61 13.94 6.83 8.65
N GLY A 62 13.69 6.93 9.95
CA GLY A 62 13.87 8.16 10.71
C GLY A 62 12.61 9.00 10.89
N ASP A 63 11.56 8.72 10.15
CA ASP A 63 10.30 9.42 10.33
C ASP A 63 9.62 8.99 11.64
N ASN A 64 9.04 9.96 12.32
CA ASN A 64 8.28 9.69 13.55
C ASN A 64 6.79 9.63 13.23
N VAL A 65 6.21 8.46 13.38
CA VAL A 65 4.79 8.23 13.08
C VAL A 65 3.95 7.97 14.33
N SER A 66 4.50 8.25 15.49
CA SER A 66 3.84 7.94 16.78
C SER A 66 2.44 8.52 16.88
N ARG A 67 2.26 9.78 16.48
CA ARG A 67 0.96 10.44 16.55
C ARG A 67 -0.04 9.84 15.59
N ILE A 68 0.40 9.52 14.38
CA ILE A 68 -0.47 8.92 13.37
C ILE A 68 -0.92 7.54 13.84
N LYS A 69 0.02 6.74 14.33
CA LYS A 69 -0.28 5.41 14.83
C LYS A 69 -1.24 5.44 16.02
N ARG A 70 -1.10 6.44 16.89
CA ARG A 70 -2.01 6.63 18.02
C ARG A 70 -3.42 6.98 17.55
N ASP A 71 -3.54 7.84 16.55
CA ASP A 71 -4.83 8.32 16.06
C ASP A 71 -5.52 7.31 15.13
N TYR A 72 -4.75 6.41 14.52
CA TYR A 72 -5.24 5.37 13.61
C TYR A 72 -4.65 4.02 14.01
N GLU A 73 -5.31 3.37 14.96
CA GLU A 73 -4.79 2.14 15.57
C GLU A 73 -4.73 0.95 14.60
N ASN A 74 -5.50 1.01 13.53
CA ASN A 74 -5.52 -0.04 12.52
C ASN A 74 -4.44 0.13 11.46
N THR A 75 -3.35 0.81 11.77
CA THR A 75 -2.23 1.00 10.84
C THR A 75 -1.04 0.14 11.26
N ARG A 76 -0.31 -0.35 10.25
CA ARG A 76 0.94 -1.05 10.44
C ARG A 76 2.01 -0.32 9.65
N PHE A 77 3.00 0.25 10.34
CA PHE A 77 4.03 1.04 9.71
C PHE A 77 5.25 0.20 9.38
N HIS A 78 5.75 0.38 8.17
CA HIS A 78 6.98 -0.21 7.66
C HIS A 78 7.96 0.91 7.36
N TYR A 79 9.25 0.62 7.51
CA TYR A 79 10.28 1.60 7.25
C TYR A 79 11.20 1.10 6.15
N CYS A 80 11.60 1.99 5.27
CA CYS A 80 12.55 1.65 4.20
C CYS A 80 13.63 2.70 4.12
N LYS A 81 14.72 2.34 3.44
CA LYS A 81 15.80 3.29 3.19
C LYS A 81 15.29 4.44 2.34
N LYS A 82 15.80 5.64 2.63
CA LYS A 82 15.40 6.84 1.88
C LYS A 82 15.63 6.71 0.38
N GLU A 83 16.68 6.00 0.00
CA GLU A 83 17.08 5.81 -1.40
C GLU A 83 16.05 5.03 -2.21
N ILE A 84 15.24 4.20 -1.57
CA ILE A 84 14.23 3.40 -2.25
C ILE A 84 12.79 3.80 -1.86
N TRP A 85 12.63 4.84 -1.05
CA TRP A 85 11.31 5.23 -0.58
C TRP A 85 10.36 5.57 -1.74
N ASP A 86 10.83 6.27 -2.75
CA ASP A 86 10.01 6.66 -3.89
C ASP A 86 10.06 5.66 -5.06
N LEU A 87 10.77 4.56 -4.91
CA LEU A 87 10.86 3.54 -5.96
C LEU A 87 9.49 2.87 -6.15
N GLY A 88 8.93 3.01 -7.34
CA GLY A 88 7.63 2.42 -7.65
C GLY A 88 6.43 3.15 -7.06
N MET A 89 6.63 4.39 -6.60
CA MET A 89 5.54 5.18 -6.04
C MET A 89 4.63 5.69 -7.15
N ILE A 90 3.33 5.47 -6.98
CA ILE A 90 2.30 5.91 -7.91
C ILE A 90 1.16 6.56 -7.13
N ASN A 91 0.30 7.28 -7.85
CA ASN A 91 -0.95 7.77 -7.28
C ASN A 91 -2.06 6.80 -7.65
N VAL A 92 -2.87 6.45 -6.67
CA VAL A 92 -4.04 5.59 -6.86
C VAL A 92 -5.28 6.29 -6.32
N VAL A 93 -6.44 5.84 -6.77
CA VAL A 93 -7.72 6.39 -6.33
C VAL A 93 -8.32 5.43 -5.32
N THR A 94 -8.70 5.96 -4.16
CA THR A 94 -9.34 5.16 -3.11
C THR A 94 -10.76 4.76 -3.52
N PRO A 95 -11.38 3.81 -2.82
CA PRO A 95 -12.78 3.44 -3.12
C PRO A 95 -13.76 4.61 -3.11
N GLN A 96 -13.46 5.65 -2.35
CA GLN A 96 -14.32 6.83 -2.29
C GLN A 96 -13.90 7.96 -3.24
N GLY A 97 -12.88 7.72 -4.07
CA GLY A 97 -12.53 8.64 -5.15
C GLY A 97 -11.40 9.62 -4.86
N TYR A 98 -10.68 9.47 -3.75
CA TYR A 98 -9.58 10.36 -3.41
C TYR A 98 -8.25 9.79 -3.87
N LYS A 99 -7.31 10.68 -4.21
CA LYS A 99 -5.95 10.28 -4.61
C LYS A 99 -5.06 10.13 -3.40
N VAL A 100 -4.34 9.01 -3.35
CA VAL A 100 -3.33 8.76 -2.33
C VAL A 100 -2.10 8.13 -2.99
N GLN A 101 -0.98 8.14 -2.27
CA GLN A 101 0.26 7.52 -2.73
C GLN A 101 0.28 6.04 -2.37
N SER A 102 0.68 5.23 -3.33
CA SER A 102 0.82 3.79 -3.16
C SER A 102 2.05 3.32 -3.91
N TYR A 103 2.60 2.17 -3.49
CA TYR A 103 3.58 1.50 -4.33
C TYR A 103 2.86 0.69 -5.40
N ASP A 104 3.49 0.56 -6.56
CA ASP A 104 2.92 -0.21 -7.66
C ASP A 104 2.84 -1.71 -7.33
N LEU A 105 2.23 -2.48 -8.23
CA LEU A 105 2.02 -3.91 -8.00
C LEU A 105 3.35 -4.65 -7.84
N GLU A 106 4.32 -4.36 -8.68
CA GLU A 106 5.59 -5.08 -8.69
C GLU A 106 6.36 -4.89 -7.39
N ARG A 107 6.44 -3.66 -6.91
CA ARG A 107 7.09 -3.42 -5.62
C ARG A 107 6.33 -4.10 -4.48
N SER A 108 5.01 -4.00 -4.49
CA SER A 108 4.18 -4.57 -3.43
C SER A 108 4.29 -6.09 -3.39
N ILE A 109 4.34 -6.74 -4.54
CA ILE A 109 4.54 -8.19 -4.62
C ILE A 109 5.92 -8.58 -4.06
N CYS A 110 6.97 -7.85 -4.44
CA CYS A 110 8.32 -8.13 -3.94
C CYS A 110 8.39 -7.96 -2.42
N GLU A 111 7.76 -6.92 -1.89
CA GLU A 111 7.75 -6.70 -0.44
C GLU A 111 6.99 -7.79 0.30
N LEU A 112 5.87 -8.27 -0.25
CA LEU A 112 5.15 -9.39 0.35
C LEU A 112 6.00 -10.66 0.35
N MET A 113 6.74 -10.91 -0.72
CA MET A 113 7.64 -12.06 -0.78
C MET A 113 8.72 -11.99 0.29
N ARG A 114 9.30 -10.81 0.47
CA ARG A 114 10.33 -10.61 1.49
C ARG A 114 9.76 -10.82 2.89
N ASP A 115 8.54 -10.35 3.12
CA ASP A 115 7.92 -10.39 4.44
C ASP A 115 6.92 -11.55 4.59
N LYS A 116 7.07 -12.58 3.80
CA LYS A 116 6.14 -13.70 3.71
C LYS A 116 5.73 -14.28 5.06
N LYS A 117 6.66 -14.33 6.01
CA LYS A 117 6.40 -14.87 7.35
C LYS A 117 5.29 -14.12 8.10
N ASN A 118 5.09 -12.86 7.76
CA ASN A 118 4.14 -11.98 8.45
C ASN A 118 2.84 -11.77 7.64
N VAL A 119 2.68 -12.51 6.56
CA VAL A 119 1.53 -12.37 5.67
C VAL A 119 0.64 -13.58 5.79
N ASP A 120 -0.68 -13.36 5.82
CA ASP A 120 -1.64 -14.45 5.81
C ASP A 120 -1.36 -15.37 4.61
N HIS A 121 -1.26 -16.67 4.88
CA HIS A 121 -0.85 -17.64 3.88
C HIS A 121 -1.82 -17.71 2.71
N GLN A 122 -3.12 -17.72 2.98
CA GLN A 122 -4.14 -17.81 1.94
C GLN A 122 -4.16 -16.54 1.09
N PHE A 123 -4.06 -15.38 1.72
CA PHE A 123 -3.97 -14.11 1.02
C PHE A 123 -2.73 -14.07 0.10
N TYR A 124 -1.58 -14.48 0.63
CA TYR A 124 -0.34 -14.53 -0.13
C TYR A 124 -0.50 -15.37 -1.40
N ARG A 125 -1.05 -16.57 -1.25
CA ARG A 125 -1.25 -17.46 -2.40
C ARG A 125 -2.17 -16.87 -3.44
N GLN A 126 -3.25 -16.25 -3.02
CA GLN A 126 -4.22 -15.64 -3.92
C GLN A 126 -3.61 -14.52 -4.73
N VAL A 127 -2.89 -13.60 -4.08
CA VAL A 127 -2.34 -12.45 -4.78
C VAL A 127 -1.18 -12.84 -5.70
N MET A 128 -0.37 -13.83 -5.30
CA MET A 128 0.71 -14.32 -6.16
C MET A 128 0.13 -14.98 -7.43
N LYS A 129 -0.91 -15.78 -7.27
CA LYS A 129 -1.57 -16.41 -8.40
C LYS A 129 -2.15 -15.38 -9.36
N LYS A 130 -2.81 -14.36 -8.83
CA LYS A 130 -3.39 -13.29 -9.66
C LYS A 130 -2.32 -12.49 -10.38
N TYR A 131 -1.27 -12.10 -9.66
CA TYR A 131 -0.23 -11.29 -10.27
C TYR A 131 0.51 -12.05 -11.37
N PHE A 132 1.05 -13.22 -11.06
CA PHE A 132 1.86 -13.96 -12.01
C PHE A 132 1.04 -14.59 -13.13
N GLY A 133 -0.23 -14.88 -12.88
CA GLY A 133 -1.10 -15.46 -13.90
C GLY A 133 -1.65 -14.44 -14.88
N ASP A 134 -1.78 -13.17 -14.48
CA ASP A 134 -2.60 -12.24 -15.24
C ASP A 134 -1.98 -10.84 -15.40
N LYS A 135 -1.21 -10.38 -14.42
CA LYS A 135 -0.75 -8.99 -14.38
C LYS A 135 0.77 -8.84 -14.46
N CYS A 136 1.49 -9.94 -14.59
CA CYS A 136 2.95 -9.92 -14.47
C CYS A 136 3.61 -9.05 -15.55
N LYS A 137 4.49 -8.17 -15.10
CA LYS A 137 5.41 -7.42 -15.95
C LYS A 137 6.82 -7.93 -15.67
N PRO A 138 7.32 -8.89 -16.47
CA PRO A 138 8.54 -9.61 -16.14
C PRO A 138 9.76 -8.73 -15.92
N ARG A 139 10.02 -7.81 -16.82
CA ARG A 139 11.21 -6.94 -16.70
C ARG A 139 11.16 -6.09 -15.45
N LYS A 140 9.97 -5.56 -15.15
CA LYS A 140 9.80 -4.67 -14.03
C LYS A 140 9.93 -5.40 -12.70
N ILE A 141 9.28 -6.56 -12.58
CA ILE A 141 9.35 -7.29 -11.32
C ILE A 141 10.73 -7.86 -11.05
N ILE A 142 11.45 -8.30 -12.09
CA ILE A 142 12.81 -8.77 -11.94
C ILE A 142 13.73 -7.65 -11.45
N LYS A 143 13.56 -6.44 -11.99
CA LYS A 143 14.31 -5.27 -11.55
C LYS A 143 14.10 -4.99 -10.06
N TYR A 144 12.83 -5.00 -9.61
CA TYR A 144 12.52 -4.76 -8.21
C TYR A 144 12.97 -5.91 -7.32
N ALA A 145 12.88 -7.14 -7.82
CA ALA A 145 13.28 -8.32 -7.06
C ALA A 145 14.74 -8.23 -6.60
N LYS A 146 15.60 -7.63 -7.40
CA LYS A 146 16.99 -7.41 -7.04
C LYS A 146 17.13 -6.48 -5.85
N GLN A 147 16.32 -5.40 -5.82
CA GLN A 147 16.34 -4.44 -4.72
C GLN A 147 15.86 -5.06 -3.41
N PHE A 148 14.94 -6.01 -3.48
CA PHE A 148 14.32 -6.60 -2.30
C PHE A 148 14.85 -8.01 -1.99
N ASN A 149 15.86 -8.47 -2.71
CA ASN A 149 16.50 -9.78 -2.50
C ASN A 149 15.53 -10.95 -2.58
N VAL A 150 14.62 -10.89 -3.55
CA VAL A 150 13.63 -11.96 -3.77
C VAL A 150 13.69 -12.51 -5.19
N GLU A 151 14.83 -12.38 -5.86
CA GLU A 151 15.00 -12.84 -7.24
C GLU A 151 14.62 -14.31 -7.42
N ASP A 152 15.12 -15.16 -6.53
CA ASP A 152 14.85 -16.60 -6.61
C ASP A 152 13.37 -16.91 -6.51
N LYS A 153 12.67 -16.19 -5.63
CA LYS A 153 11.24 -16.38 -5.45
C LYS A 153 10.45 -15.95 -6.68
N VAL A 154 10.83 -14.81 -7.26
CA VAL A 154 10.18 -14.32 -8.48
C VAL A 154 10.40 -15.31 -9.62
N MET A 155 11.66 -15.76 -9.81
CA MET A 155 11.99 -16.68 -10.88
C MET A 155 11.23 -18.02 -10.73
N ALA A 156 11.06 -18.49 -9.50
CA ALA A 156 10.31 -19.73 -9.26
C ALA A 156 8.86 -19.61 -9.73
N TYR A 157 8.21 -18.48 -9.48
CA TYR A 157 6.86 -18.27 -9.99
C TYR A 157 6.82 -18.16 -11.50
N MET A 158 7.79 -17.51 -12.10
CA MET A 158 7.82 -17.32 -13.55
C MET A 158 8.05 -18.62 -14.29
N GLU A 159 8.80 -19.55 -13.72
CA GLU A 159 9.06 -20.85 -14.33
C GLU A 159 7.82 -21.77 -14.33
N VAL A 160 6.97 -21.62 -13.33
CA VAL A 160 5.76 -22.44 -13.20
C VAL A 160 4.65 -21.95 -14.13
N LEU A 161 4.66 -20.70 -14.45
CA LEU A 161 3.64 -20.07 -15.29
C LEU A 161 4.20 -19.80 -16.68
#